data_0d794ba7d85805a17baa0424a5d46830
#
_entry.id   0d794ba7d85805a17baa0424a5d46830
#
_cell.length_a   1.000
_cell.length_b   1.000
_cell.length_c   1.000
_cell.angle_alpha   90.00
_cell.angle_beta   90.00
_cell.angle_gamma   90.00
#
_symmetry.space_group_name_H-M   'P 1'
#
loop_
_entity.id
_entity.type
_entity.pdbx_description
1 polymer ?
#
loop_
_entity_poly.entity_id
_entity_poly.type
_entity_poly.pdbx_seq_one_letter_code
_entity_poly.pdbx_strand_id
1 'polypeptide(L)'
;MDEKDAAMSCTAMDTMDENGNHLGAVRRVKDIIEYDFLLHNTMIATSTVIIDRNKTGNFTMPLRRGGQDYATWLMLMRNGSVFYGLDEVLTHYRILAGSLSSNKYKSVRQVWQIQTQDENIPRLSAAINVCFFIANAFAKHFLK
;
A
#
# COMPACT_ATOMS: atom_id res chain seq x y z
N MET A 1 4.18 16.14 -8.84
CA MET A 1 3.63 15.27 -9.90
C MET A 1 4.06 15.78 -11.27
N ASP A 2 4.06 17.06 -11.48
CA ASP A 2 4.33 17.66 -12.80
C ASP A 2 5.74 17.40 -13.34
N GLU A 3 6.77 17.51 -12.50
CA GLU A 3 8.17 17.27 -12.91
C GLU A 3 8.42 15.86 -13.47
N LYS A 4 7.69 14.85 -13.00
CA LYS A 4 7.83 13.44 -13.44
C LYS A 4 6.69 12.99 -14.35
N ASP A 5 5.81 13.88 -14.74
CA ASP A 5 4.57 13.55 -15.46
C ASP A 5 3.78 12.40 -14.79
N ALA A 6 3.80 12.34 -13.46
CA ALA A 6 3.29 11.23 -12.68
C ALA A 6 1.77 11.19 -12.66
N ALA A 7 1.19 10.01 -12.96
CA ALA A 7 -0.23 9.76 -12.82
C ALA A 7 -0.62 9.50 -11.35
N MET A 8 0.29 8.94 -10.57
CA MET A 8 0.07 8.56 -9.18
C MET A 8 1.32 8.86 -8.35
N SER A 9 1.13 9.40 -7.14
CA SER A 9 2.21 9.63 -6.19
C SER A 9 1.76 9.34 -4.76
N CYS A 10 2.74 9.06 -3.89
CA CYS A 10 2.54 8.91 -2.46
C CYS A 10 3.73 9.49 -1.69
N THR A 11 3.55 9.78 -0.40
CA THR A 11 4.60 10.33 0.45
C THR A 11 4.94 9.40 1.60
N ALA A 12 6.07 9.64 2.26
CA ALA A 12 6.35 9.05 3.55
C ALA A 12 5.35 9.58 4.60
N MET A 13 5.19 8.82 5.68
CA MET A 13 4.37 9.21 6.82
C MET A 13 5.05 8.78 8.12
N ASP A 14 4.78 9.49 9.20
CA ASP A 14 5.07 9.03 10.55
C ASP A 14 3.79 8.60 11.29
N THR A 15 3.95 8.15 12.52
CA THR A 15 2.84 7.70 13.35
C THR A 15 2.75 8.50 14.62
N MET A 16 1.51 8.75 15.07
CA MET A 16 1.19 9.39 16.35
C MET A 16 0.15 8.58 17.13
N ASP A 17 0.12 8.77 18.43
CA ASP A 17 -0.89 8.19 19.30
C ASP A 17 -2.24 8.94 19.22
N GLU A 18 -3.22 8.52 20.02
CA GLU A 18 -4.55 9.14 20.07
C GLU A 18 -4.50 10.60 20.57
N ASN A 19 -3.49 10.96 21.36
CA ASN A 19 -3.30 12.30 21.92
C ASN A 19 -2.50 13.23 21.02
N GLY A 20 -1.96 12.69 19.87
CA GLY A 20 -1.15 13.46 18.94
C GLY A 20 0.36 13.42 19.22
N ASN A 21 0.82 12.62 20.17
CA ASN A 21 2.25 12.47 20.41
C ASN A 21 2.89 11.59 19.35
N HIS A 22 4.01 12.02 18.78
CA HIS A 22 4.74 11.24 17.77
C HIS A 22 5.33 9.96 18.38
N LEU A 23 5.13 8.84 17.71
CA LEU A 23 5.63 7.52 18.13
C LEU A 23 7.00 7.19 17.54
N GLY A 24 7.60 8.09 16.75
CA GLY A 24 8.93 7.95 16.15
C GLY A 24 9.03 6.92 15.00
N ALA A 25 7.96 6.18 14.71
CA ALA A 25 7.97 5.22 13.60
C ALA A 25 7.65 5.94 12.28
N VAL A 26 8.61 5.92 11.35
CA VAL A 26 8.46 6.50 10.01
C VAL A 26 8.29 5.39 8.99
N ARG A 27 7.24 5.46 8.19
CA ARG A 27 7.06 4.62 7.01
C ARG A 27 7.62 5.35 5.80
N ARG A 28 8.79 4.91 5.35
CA ARG A 28 9.46 5.42 4.15
C ARG A 28 8.83 4.87 2.88
N VAL A 29 9.04 5.58 1.76
CA VAL A 29 8.60 5.15 0.43
C VAL A 29 9.80 5.09 -0.51
N LYS A 30 9.69 4.28 -1.58
CA LYS A 30 10.67 4.24 -2.67
C LYS A 30 10.32 5.31 -3.70
N ASP A 31 11.31 5.82 -4.42
CA ASP A 31 11.12 6.79 -5.52
C ASP A 31 10.14 6.27 -6.59
N ILE A 32 10.26 4.98 -6.92
CA ILE A 32 9.37 4.31 -7.86
C ILE A 32 8.86 3.02 -7.22
N ILE A 33 7.54 2.85 -7.22
CA ILE A 33 6.85 1.67 -6.75
C ILE A 33 6.16 1.04 -7.94
N GLU A 34 6.63 -0.13 -8.34
CA GLU A 34 6.12 -0.92 -9.45
C GLU A 34 5.09 -1.95 -8.98
N TYR A 35 4.29 -2.47 -9.89
CA TYR A 35 3.27 -3.48 -9.63
C TYR A 35 3.83 -4.71 -8.91
N ASP A 36 4.92 -5.30 -9.43
CA ASP A 36 5.53 -6.50 -8.84
C ASP A 36 6.05 -6.25 -7.42
N PHE A 37 6.62 -5.07 -7.17
CA PHE A 37 7.02 -4.70 -5.81
C PHE A 37 5.81 -4.64 -4.87
N LEU A 38 4.69 -4.12 -5.34
CA LEU A 38 3.49 -3.99 -4.53
C LEU A 38 2.83 -5.34 -4.22
N LEU A 39 2.97 -6.35 -5.09
CA LEU A 39 2.52 -7.72 -4.81
C LEU A 39 3.15 -8.31 -3.55
N HIS A 40 4.38 -7.89 -3.23
CA HIS A 40 5.15 -8.38 -2.08
C HIS A 40 5.14 -7.43 -0.88
N ASN A 41 4.57 -6.23 -1.03
CA ASN A 41 4.62 -5.18 -0.01
C ASN A 41 3.35 -4.34 0.04
N THR A 42 2.91 -3.95 1.24
CA THR A 42 1.93 -2.88 1.44
C THR A 42 2.66 -1.63 1.92
N MET A 43 3.20 -0.86 1.00
CA MET A 43 3.97 0.35 1.33
C MET A 43 3.12 1.61 1.26
N ILE A 44 2.19 1.68 0.32
CA ILE A 44 1.39 2.86 0.03
C ILE A 44 0.29 3.01 1.07
N ALA A 45 0.30 4.12 1.80
CA ALA A 45 -0.77 4.49 2.71
C ALA A 45 -1.77 5.39 2.00
N THR A 46 -3.06 5.07 2.05
CA THR A 46 -4.13 5.77 1.34
C THR A 46 -4.14 7.28 1.62
N SER A 47 -3.87 7.67 2.86
CA SER A 47 -3.85 9.08 3.29
C SER A 47 -2.69 9.90 2.71
N THR A 48 -1.72 9.26 2.04
CA THR A 48 -0.56 9.92 1.43
C THR A 48 -0.66 10.00 -0.10
N VAL A 49 -1.75 9.48 -0.68
CA VAL A 49 -1.86 9.27 -2.12
C VAL A 49 -2.49 10.47 -2.82
N ILE A 50 -1.89 10.85 -3.94
CA ILE A 50 -2.47 11.76 -4.92
C ILE A 50 -2.55 11.05 -6.26
N ILE A 51 -3.70 11.16 -6.95
CA ILE A 51 -3.96 10.55 -8.25
C ILE A 51 -4.47 11.60 -9.21
N ASP A 52 -3.85 11.69 -10.37
CA ASP A 52 -4.35 12.49 -11.49
C ASP A 52 -5.36 11.67 -12.31
N ARG A 53 -6.63 12.01 -12.15
CA ARG A 53 -7.72 11.31 -12.84
C ARG A 53 -7.78 11.57 -14.35
N ASN A 54 -7.12 12.62 -14.82
CA ASN A 54 -6.99 12.84 -16.27
C ASN A 54 -6.09 11.79 -16.92
N LYS A 55 -5.11 11.27 -16.16
CA LYS A 55 -4.17 10.24 -16.63
C LYS A 55 -4.64 8.82 -16.33
N THR A 56 -5.20 8.58 -15.15
CA THR A 56 -5.68 7.24 -14.75
C THR A 56 -7.08 6.93 -15.25
N GLY A 57 -7.85 7.93 -15.67
CA GLY A 57 -9.26 7.80 -15.96
C GLY A 57 -10.13 7.70 -14.70
N ASN A 58 -11.43 7.47 -14.92
CA ASN A 58 -12.37 7.28 -13.82
C ASN A 58 -12.26 5.86 -13.27
N PHE A 59 -12.14 5.75 -11.96
CA PHE A 59 -12.14 4.47 -11.25
C PHE A 59 -12.93 4.60 -9.95
N THR A 60 -13.36 3.46 -9.43
CA THR A 60 -13.97 3.33 -8.10
C THR A 60 -13.22 2.26 -7.30
N MET A 61 -13.06 2.47 -6.01
CA MET A 61 -12.52 1.44 -5.14
C MET A 61 -13.48 0.25 -5.06
N PRO A 62 -12.98 -0.99 -5.15
CA PRO A 62 -13.83 -2.16 -5.05
C PRO A 62 -14.50 -2.24 -3.67
N LEU A 63 -15.78 -2.68 -3.63
CA LEU A 63 -16.53 -2.86 -2.40
C LEU A 63 -16.00 -4.08 -1.64
N ARG A 64 -15.02 -3.88 -0.79
CA ARG A 64 -14.43 -4.90 0.09
C ARG A 64 -14.47 -4.44 1.55
N ARG A 65 -14.56 -5.37 2.47
CA ARG A 65 -14.50 -5.07 3.91
C ARG A 65 -13.08 -4.75 4.42
N GLY A 66 -12.07 -4.77 3.54
CA GLY A 66 -10.68 -4.42 3.84
C GLY A 66 -9.77 -4.67 2.64
N GLY A 67 -8.64 -3.96 2.56
CA GLY A 67 -7.71 -4.01 1.44
C GLY A 67 -8.23 -3.34 0.16
N GLN A 68 -9.25 -2.49 0.27
CA GLN A 68 -9.79 -1.73 -0.87
C GLN A 68 -8.73 -0.89 -1.56
N ASP A 69 -7.93 -0.22 -0.76
CA ASP A 69 -6.78 0.59 -1.18
C ASP A 69 -5.76 -0.27 -1.96
N TYR A 70 -5.31 -1.37 -1.38
CA TYR A 70 -4.36 -2.27 -2.02
C TYR A 70 -4.89 -2.84 -3.35
N ALA A 71 -6.16 -3.27 -3.39
CA ALA A 71 -6.80 -3.73 -4.62
C ALA A 71 -6.88 -2.61 -5.68
N THR A 72 -7.18 -1.37 -5.25
CA THR A 72 -7.22 -0.22 -6.16
C THR A 72 -5.85 0.09 -6.75
N TRP A 73 -4.80 0.08 -5.91
CA TRP A 73 -3.45 0.34 -6.40
C TRP A 73 -3.00 -0.70 -7.41
N LEU A 74 -3.20 -1.99 -7.14
CA LEU A 74 -2.89 -3.05 -8.11
C LEU A 74 -3.69 -2.87 -9.41
N MET A 75 -5.00 -2.61 -9.31
CA MET A 75 -5.85 -2.37 -10.47
C MET A 75 -5.32 -1.24 -11.35
N LEU A 76 -4.89 -0.12 -10.77
CA LEU A 76 -4.37 1.04 -11.50
C LEU A 76 -2.97 0.78 -12.11
N MET A 77 -2.20 -0.10 -11.49
CA MET A 77 -0.81 -0.37 -11.90
C MET A 77 -0.66 -1.55 -12.87
N ARG A 78 -1.68 -2.41 -13.02
CA ARG A 78 -1.57 -3.65 -13.83
C ARG A 78 -1.19 -3.43 -15.29
N ASN A 79 -1.39 -2.24 -15.81
CA ASN A 79 -1.08 -1.87 -17.20
C ASN A 79 0.27 -1.12 -17.31
N GLY A 80 1.16 -1.25 -16.33
CA GLY A 80 2.49 -0.66 -16.35
C GLY A 80 2.59 0.73 -15.73
N SER A 81 1.51 1.28 -15.18
CA SER A 81 1.59 2.52 -14.39
C SER A 81 2.34 2.27 -13.08
N VAL A 82 3.03 3.30 -12.58
CA VAL A 82 3.79 3.24 -11.34
C VAL A 82 3.35 4.34 -10.36
N PHE A 83 3.59 4.13 -9.06
CA PHE A 83 3.57 5.21 -8.09
C PHE A 83 4.95 5.85 -7.98
N TYR A 84 4.98 7.18 -8.01
CA TYR A 84 6.16 7.94 -7.63
C TYR A 84 6.08 8.29 -6.14
N GLY A 85 7.10 7.87 -5.40
CA GLY A 85 7.21 8.17 -3.97
C GLY A 85 8.04 9.43 -3.73
N LEU A 86 7.56 10.28 -2.84
CA LEU A 86 8.31 11.37 -2.25
C LEU A 86 8.66 10.98 -0.82
N ASP A 87 9.94 10.68 -0.53
CA ASP A 87 10.35 10.20 0.80
C ASP A 87 10.46 11.34 1.83
N GLU A 88 9.46 12.21 1.83
CA GLU A 88 9.24 13.26 2.82
C GLU A 88 8.01 12.95 3.65
N VAL A 89 8.11 13.18 4.96
CA VAL A 89 6.99 12.98 5.89
C VAL A 89 6.04 14.17 5.79
N LEU A 90 4.95 13.98 5.06
CA LEU A 90 3.91 15.00 4.88
C LEU A 90 2.57 14.61 5.54
N THR A 91 2.54 13.45 6.20
CA THR A 91 1.33 12.93 6.86
C THR A 91 1.69 12.34 8.21
N HIS A 92 0.93 12.70 9.24
CA HIS A 92 0.98 12.10 10.58
C HIS A 92 -0.20 11.14 10.75
N TYR A 93 0.08 9.84 10.77
CA TYR A 93 -0.95 8.81 10.85
C TYR A 93 -1.27 8.46 12.30
N ARG A 94 -2.52 8.71 12.72
CA ARG A 94 -2.99 8.40 14.07
C ARG A 94 -3.29 6.92 14.23
N ILE A 95 -2.62 6.27 15.18
CA ILE A 95 -2.88 4.88 15.55
C ILE A 95 -3.91 4.86 16.67
N LEU A 96 -5.02 4.14 16.42
CA LEU A 96 -6.07 3.92 17.42
C LEU A 96 -6.10 2.45 17.82
N ALA A 97 -6.35 2.19 19.09
CA ALA A 97 -6.60 0.84 19.59
C ALA A 97 -7.84 0.26 18.89
N GLY A 98 -7.73 -1.00 18.41
CA GLY A 98 -8.85 -1.68 17.74
C GLY A 98 -9.06 -1.31 16.27
N SER A 99 -8.10 -0.61 15.61
CA SER A 99 -8.18 -0.31 14.18
C SER A 99 -8.29 -1.58 13.33
N LEU A 100 -8.97 -1.49 12.16
CA LEU A 100 -9.20 -2.61 11.24
C LEU A 100 -7.90 -3.26 10.74
N SER A 101 -6.80 -2.52 10.69
CA SER A 101 -5.49 -2.97 10.24
C SER A 101 -4.69 -3.75 11.30
N SER A 102 -5.18 -3.86 12.53
CA SER A 102 -4.46 -4.52 13.63
C SER A 102 -4.36 -6.05 13.48
N ASN A 103 -5.26 -6.69 12.73
CA ASN A 103 -5.32 -8.14 12.58
C ASN A 103 -4.49 -8.62 11.37
N LYS A 104 -3.24 -9.04 11.64
CA LYS A 104 -2.29 -9.51 10.62
C LYS A 104 -2.80 -10.70 9.80
N TYR A 105 -3.52 -11.66 10.41
CA TYR A 105 -4.08 -12.82 9.70
C TYR A 105 -5.14 -12.39 8.68
N LYS A 106 -6.02 -11.45 9.05
CA LYS A 106 -6.99 -10.89 8.10
C LYS A 106 -6.30 -10.19 6.94
N SER A 107 -5.23 -9.45 7.19
CA SER A 107 -4.46 -8.77 6.14
C SER A 107 -3.86 -9.75 5.14
N VAL A 108 -3.23 -10.83 5.60
CA VAL A 108 -2.68 -11.89 4.73
C VAL A 108 -3.77 -12.55 3.87
N ARG A 109 -4.92 -12.88 4.48
CA ARG A 109 -6.06 -13.44 3.76
C ARG A 109 -6.61 -12.48 2.70
N GLN A 110 -6.66 -11.19 2.99
CA GLN A 110 -7.10 -10.16 2.04
C GLN A 110 -6.13 -10.05 0.85
N VAL A 111 -4.82 -10.02 1.10
CA VAL A 111 -3.80 -10.02 0.04
C VAL A 111 -3.95 -11.23 -0.86
N TRP A 112 -4.10 -12.43 -0.29
CA TRP A 112 -4.36 -13.65 -1.05
C TRP A 112 -5.61 -13.54 -1.93
N GLN A 113 -6.73 -13.09 -1.37
CA GLN A 113 -7.99 -12.95 -2.11
C GLN A 113 -7.88 -11.91 -3.24
N ILE A 114 -7.23 -10.78 -2.99
CA ILE A 114 -7.04 -9.74 -4.00
C ILE A 114 -6.19 -10.28 -5.14
N GLN A 115 -5.06 -10.90 -4.85
CA GLN A 115 -4.18 -11.43 -5.89
C GLN A 115 -4.84 -12.54 -6.71
N THR A 116 -5.60 -13.44 -6.08
CA THR A 116 -6.19 -14.60 -6.78
C THR A 116 -7.53 -14.30 -7.44
N GLN A 117 -8.33 -13.36 -6.90
CA GLN A 117 -9.70 -13.10 -7.36
C GLN A 117 -9.83 -11.82 -8.18
N ASP A 118 -9.12 -10.74 -7.78
CA ASP A 118 -9.22 -9.46 -8.47
C ASP A 118 -8.15 -9.32 -9.56
N GLU A 119 -6.91 -9.77 -9.27
CA GLU A 119 -5.79 -9.71 -10.20
C GLU A 119 -5.66 -10.99 -11.05
N ASN A 120 -6.44 -12.04 -10.77
CA ASN A 120 -6.42 -13.32 -11.46
C ASN A 120 -5.01 -13.98 -11.52
N ILE A 121 -4.17 -13.71 -10.52
CA ILE A 121 -2.83 -14.30 -10.42
C ILE A 121 -2.98 -15.80 -10.14
N PRO A 122 -2.26 -16.69 -10.86
CA PRO A 122 -2.27 -18.13 -10.59
C PRO A 122 -1.95 -18.42 -9.12
N ARG A 123 -2.67 -19.39 -8.54
CA ARG A 123 -2.58 -19.69 -7.09
C ARG A 123 -1.15 -19.96 -6.60
N LEU A 124 -0.32 -20.64 -7.42
CA LEU A 124 1.06 -20.90 -7.05
C LEU A 124 1.88 -19.62 -6.96
N SER A 125 1.76 -18.74 -7.94
CA SER A 125 2.43 -17.42 -7.95
C SER A 125 1.92 -16.53 -6.79
N ALA A 126 0.61 -16.51 -6.55
CA ALA A 126 0.04 -15.78 -5.43
C ALA A 126 0.55 -16.32 -4.07
N ALA A 127 0.74 -17.64 -3.93
CA ALA A 127 1.31 -18.23 -2.72
C ALA A 127 2.76 -17.74 -2.49
N ILE A 128 3.57 -17.71 -3.53
CA ILE A 128 4.94 -17.18 -3.48
C ILE A 128 4.92 -15.70 -3.09
N ASN A 129 4.08 -14.88 -3.72
CA ASN A 129 3.94 -13.46 -3.41
C ASN A 129 3.55 -13.24 -1.94
N VAL A 130 2.59 -14.02 -1.43
CA VAL A 130 2.14 -13.93 -0.04
C VAL A 130 3.25 -14.35 0.93
N CYS A 131 4.07 -15.36 0.60
CA CYS A 131 5.23 -15.71 1.40
C CYS A 131 6.23 -14.53 1.50
N PHE A 132 6.54 -13.88 0.38
CA PHE A 132 7.37 -12.67 0.39
C PHE A 132 6.72 -11.52 1.17
N PHE A 133 5.43 -11.32 1.01
CA PHE A 133 4.67 -10.32 1.78
C PHE A 133 4.81 -10.55 3.29
N ILE A 134 4.65 -11.79 3.75
CA ILE A 134 4.81 -12.16 5.16
C ILE A 134 6.26 -11.93 5.61
N ALA A 135 7.25 -12.41 4.86
CA ALA A 135 8.66 -12.24 5.18
C ALA A 135 9.04 -10.75 5.31
N ASN A 136 8.60 -9.91 4.35
CA ASN A 136 8.84 -8.47 4.38
C ASN A 136 8.14 -7.78 5.56
N ALA A 137 6.95 -8.23 5.93
CA ALA A 137 6.24 -7.71 7.11
C ALA A 137 6.99 -8.05 8.41
N PHE A 138 7.55 -9.26 8.52
CA PHE A 138 8.38 -9.66 9.66
C PHE A 138 9.70 -8.88 9.69
N ALA A 139 10.42 -8.76 8.58
CA ALA A 139 11.68 -8.02 8.51
C ALA A 139 11.53 -6.57 8.99
N LYS A 140 10.44 -5.90 8.63
CA LYS A 140 10.13 -4.53 9.10
C LYS A 140 9.91 -4.43 10.62
N HIS A 141 9.58 -5.53 11.31
CA HIS A 141 9.37 -5.56 12.77
C HIS A 141 10.65 -5.88 13.56
N PHE A 142 11.57 -6.65 12.99
CA PHE A 142 12.76 -7.15 13.69
C PHE A 142 14.04 -6.38 13.35
N LEU A 143 14.05 -5.57 12.27
CA LEU A 143 15.20 -4.78 11.82
C LEU A 143 15.08 -3.28 12.15
N LYS A 144 14.30 -2.95 13.19
CA LYS A 144 14.23 -1.59 13.76
C LYS A 144 15.13 -1.49 14.99
#